data_1bff8cebdc819ca229b553d7c3996eda
#
_entry.id   1bff8cebdc819ca229b553d7c3996eda
#
_cell.length_a   1.000
_cell.length_b   1.000
_cell.length_c   1.000
_cell.angle_alpha   90.00
_cell.angle_beta   90.00
_cell.angle_gamma   90.00
#
_symmetry.space_group_name_H-M   'P 1'
#
loop_
_entity.id
_entity.type
_entity.pdbx_description
1 polymer ?
#
loop_
_entity_poly.entity_id
_entity_poly.type
_entity_poly.pdbx_seq_one_letter_code
_entity_poly.pdbx_strand_id
1 'polypeptide(L)'
;MNVSLKTVTVAAFLLFPACLHAKQPGRESVSRGISVVPTPEEEQREYKTRDEFDRSPVLPPGNLPWQSDQLSGVSGVHVSSIKLPNNTILSAQQIAEVTAPYTNRVVSTEELSELRHKLSMLYFDLGFVNSGVILPDQKVSDGTVEFTEVMGTLTDVQLEGNHVLNDNYWLSRINSVTSGPLQINELQSTLQIIEQHPLVQRIEAQLVPGLAAGESSLHLNVFETSPWRLIIGADNHRSPSLGGEQLTLYLAHLSLTGHGDVVEIYANLADGLGDGGLAYTLPLGSRGS
;
A
#
# COMPACT_ATOMS: atom_id res chain seq x y z
N MET A 1 15.16 -7.35 9.53
CA MET A 1 15.93 -6.14 9.89
C MET A 1 14.97 -5.18 10.54
N ASN A 2 15.10 -4.91 11.86
CA ASN A 2 14.20 -4.01 12.58
C ASN A 2 14.46 -2.57 12.12
N VAL A 3 13.52 -2.04 11.33
CA VAL A 3 13.54 -0.62 10.96
C VAL A 3 12.81 0.13 12.07
N SER A 4 13.58 0.87 12.87
CA SER A 4 13.07 1.71 13.95
C SER A 4 12.29 2.88 13.39
N LEU A 5 11.00 2.94 13.70
CA LEU A 5 10.13 4.09 13.41
C LEU A 5 10.70 5.32 14.16
N LYS A 6 11.26 6.27 13.42
CA LYS A 6 11.69 7.53 14.01
C LYS A 6 10.52 8.48 14.08
N THR A 7 9.91 8.57 15.25
CA THR A 7 8.84 9.52 15.54
C THR A 7 9.38 10.58 16.50
N VAL A 8 9.09 11.85 16.27
CA VAL A 8 9.37 12.93 17.20
C VAL A 8 8.06 13.36 17.83
N THR A 9 7.90 13.15 19.12
CA THR A 9 6.76 13.62 19.90
C THR A 9 7.21 14.78 20.78
N VAL A 10 6.57 15.93 20.60
CA VAL A 10 6.74 17.09 21.49
C VAL A 10 5.50 17.18 22.36
N ALA A 11 5.64 16.98 23.66
CA ALA A 11 4.56 17.08 24.63
C ALA A 11 4.78 18.26 25.58
N ALA A 12 3.77 19.09 25.76
CA ALA A 12 3.77 20.16 26.74
C ALA A 12 2.68 19.89 27.79
N PHE A 13 3.04 19.85 29.05
CA PHE A 13 2.13 19.67 30.18
C PHE A 13 1.77 21.01 30.80
N LEU A 14 0.47 21.26 30.96
CA LEU A 14 -0.04 22.44 31.63
C LEU A 14 -0.80 22.00 32.88
N LEU A 15 -0.38 22.53 34.02
CA LEU A 15 -1.07 22.35 35.30
C LEU A 15 -1.86 23.64 35.60
N PHE A 16 -3.17 23.53 35.67
CA PHE A 16 -4.03 24.65 36.03
C PHE A 16 -4.64 24.44 37.44
N PRO A 17 -4.58 25.43 38.36
CA PRO A 17 -5.34 25.35 39.58
C PRO A 17 -6.83 25.54 39.24
N ALA A 18 -7.63 24.52 39.45
CA ALA A 18 -9.08 24.60 39.28
C ALA A 18 -9.70 25.36 40.47
N CYS A 19 -9.88 26.68 40.36
CA CYS A 19 -10.69 27.48 41.27
C CYS A 19 -12.17 27.45 40.81
N LEU A 20 -12.86 26.37 41.13
CA LEU A 20 -14.34 26.33 41.01
C LEU A 20 -14.97 26.12 42.40
N HIS A 21 -15.44 27.20 42.97
CA HIS A 21 -16.37 27.15 44.12
C HIS A 21 -17.77 26.76 43.59
N ALA A 22 -18.06 25.47 43.52
CA ALA A 22 -19.41 24.98 43.26
C ALA A 22 -20.06 24.54 44.58
N LYS A 23 -21.21 25.16 44.90
CA LYS A 23 -22.10 24.88 46.01
C LYS A 23 -22.68 23.47 45.86
N GLN A 24 -22.50 22.61 46.85
CA GLN A 24 -23.03 21.23 46.86
C GLN A 24 -24.56 21.18 46.79
N PRO A 25 -25.16 20.46 45.87
CA PRO A 25 -26.48 19.87 46.02
C PRO A 25 -26.37 18.42 46.50
N GLY A 26 -27.39 18.03 47.29
CA GLY A 26 -27.40 16.80 48.09
C GLY A 26 -27.22 15.51 47.29
N ARG A 27 -26.70 14.53 48.01
CA ARG A 27 -26.50 13.15 47.60
C ARG A 27 -27.79 12.51 47.08
N GLU A 28 -27.85 12.26 45.80
CA GLU A 28 -28.59 11.13 45.25
C GLU A 28 -27.63 10.33 44.36
N SER A 29 -27.48 9.07 44.73
CA SER A 29 -26.65 8.11 44.02
C SER A 29 -27.29 7.76 42.68
N VAL A 30 -26.83 8.36 41.60
CA VAL A 30 -27.13 7.90 40.24
C VAL A 30 -25.97 7.07 39.74
N SER A 31 -26.02 5.80 40.06
CA SER A 31 -25.23 4.76 39.41
C SER A 31 -25.82 4.47 38.03
N ARG A 32 -25.41 5.20 37.02
CA ARG A 32 -25.51 4.80 35.62
C ARG A 32 -24.31 5.37 34.88
N GLY A 33 -23.23 4.59 34.87
CA GLY A 33 -22.13 4.84 33.96
C GLY A 33 -22.59 4.68 32.51
N ILE A 34 -22.71 5.78 31.77
CA ILE A 34 -22.72 5.72 30.32
C ILE A 34 -21.25 5.69 29.92
N SER A 35 -20.70 4.48 29.86
CA SER A 35 -19.40 4.26 29.21
C SER A 35 -19.66 4.24 27.72
N VAL A 36 -19.39 5.32 27.02
CA VAL A 36 -19.32 5.38 25.55
C VAL A 36 -17.86 5.41 25.12
N VAL A 37 -17.05 4.61 25.79
CA VAL A 37 -15.68 4.34 25.36
C VAL A 37 -15.71 2.91 24.83
N PRO A 38 -15.58 2.69 23.52
CA PRO A 38 -15.29 1.36 23.02
C PRO A 38 -14.01 0.89 23.70
N THR A 39 -14.05 -0.27 24.34
CA THR A 39 -12.86 -0.86 24.90
C THR A 39 -11.89 -1.17 23.75
N PRO A 40 -10.56 -1.14 24.00
CA PRO A 40 -9.58 -1.51 22.99
C PRO A 40 -9.83 -2.89 22.34
N GLU A 41 -10.60 -3.76 22.99
CA GLU A 41 -11.04 -5.07 22.48
C GLU A 41 -12.20 -4.97 21.49
N GLU A 42 -13.01 -3.93 21.51
CA GLU A 42 -14.09 -3.73 20.52
C GLU A 42 -13.57 -3.01 19.27
N GLU A 43 -12.61 -2.11 19.39
CA GLU A 43 -11.86 -1.58 18.23
C GLU A 43 -11.08 -2.68 17.50
N GLN A 44 -10.64 -3.74 18.19
CA GLN A 44 -9.95 -4.88 17.56
C GLN A 44 -10.91 -5.85 16.85
N ARG A 45 -12.21 -5.82 17.09
CA ARG A 45 -13.17 -6.72 16.43
C ARG A 45 -13.62 -6.28 15.06
N GLU A 46 -13.35 -5.05 14.67
CA GLU A 46 -13.59 -4.55 13.33
C GLU A 46 -12.39 -4.72 12.38
N TYR A 47 -11.31 -5.39 12.86
CA TYR A 47 -10.30 -5.91 11.96
C TYR A 47 -10.92 -7.04 11.14
N LYS A 48 -11.16 -6.75 9.87
CA LYS A 48 -11.58 -7.68 8.83
C LYS A 48 -10.92 -9.03 9.00
N THR A 49 -11.72 -10.07 9.07
CA THR A 49 -11.21 -11.43 9.11
C THR A 49 -10.39 -11.72 7.85
N ARG A 50 -9.41 -12.59 7.97
CA ARG A 50 -8.44 -12.97 6.92
C ARG A 50 -9.08 -13.32 5.57
N ASP A 51 -10.37 -13.71 5.57
CA ASP A 51 -11.16 -14.03 4.37
C ASP A 51 -11.62 -12.81 3.56
N GLU A 52 -11.60 -11.59 4.12
CA GLU A 52 -11.83 -10.36 3.37
C GLU A 52 -10.56 -9.85 2.68
N PHE A 53 -9.39 -10.26 3.15
CA PHE A 53 -8.10 -9.98 2.49
C PHE A 53 -7.88 -10.79 1.20
N ASP A 54 -8.60 -11.89 1.02
CA ASP A 54 -8.53 -12.71 -0.21
C ASP A 54 -9.27 -12.06 -1.40
N ARG A 55 -9.84 -10.88 -1.20
CA ARG A 55 -10.28 -9.97 -2.26
C ARG A 55 -9.21 -8.90 -2.56
N SER A 56 -7.94 -9.28 -2.55
CA SER A 56 -6.93 -8.54 -3.30
C SER A 56 -7.51 -8.26 -4.67
N PRO A 57 -7.45 -7.02 -5.21
CA PRO A 57 -7.92 -6.75 -6.54
C PRO A 57 -7.24 -7.76 -7.45
N VAL A 58 -8.00 -8.76 -7.89
CA VAL A 58 -7.56 -9.67 -8.93
C VAL A 58 -7.46 -8.77 -10.15
N LEU A 59 -6.25 -8.30 -10.40
CA LEU A 59 -5.95 -7.64 -11.65
C LEU A 59 -6.35 -8.65 -12.72
N PRO A 60 -7.38 -8.37 -13.53
CA PRO A 60 -7.68 -9.25 -14.64
C PRO A 60 -6.38 -9.37 -15.43
N PRO A 61 -6.06 -10.55 -15.97
CA PRO A 61 -4.91 -10.69 -16.84
C PRO A 61 -5.06 -9.64 -17.92
N GLY A 62 -4.25 -8.58 -17.84
CA GLY A 62 -4.31 -7.48 -18.79
C GLY A 62 -4.19 -8.09 -20.16
N ASN A 63 -5.01 -7.67 -21.12
CA ASN A 63 -4.80 -8.00 -22.51
C ASN A 63 -3.42 -7.47 -22.86
N LEU A 64 -2.46 -8.39 -22.86
CA LEU A 64 -1.08 -8.08 -23.15
C LEU A 64 -1.04 -7.48 -24.55
N PRO A 65 -0.57 -6.21 -24.73
CA PRO A 65 -0.68 -5.49 -26.00
C PRO A 65 0.06 -6.10 -27.18
N TRP A 66 0.75 -7.22 -26.97
CA TRP A 66 1.50 -7.97 -27.99
C TRP A 66 0.74 -9.13 -28.65
N GLN A 67 -0.59 -9.17 -28.58
CA GLN A 67 -1.39 -10.20 -29.27
C GLN A 67 -1.51 -10.02 -30.79
N SER A 68 -0.92 -8.98 -31.36
CA SER A 68 -1.01 -8.72 -32.80
C SER A 68 0.24 -9.08 -33.59
N ASP A 69 0.77 -10.30 -33.41
CA ASP A 69 1.82 -10.80 -34.32
C ASP A 69 1.17 -11.35 -35.60
N GLN A 70 1.04 -10.51 -36.59
CA GLN A 70 0.86 -10.96 -37.98
C GLN A 70 2.21 -11.41 -38.51
N LEU A 71 2.64 -12.60 -38.15
CA LEU A 71 3.78 -13.26 -38.80
C LEU A 71 3.26 -13.85 -40.12
N SER A 72 3.50 -13.14 -41.21
CA SER A 72 3.07 -13.52 -42.56
C SER A 72 3.88 -14.68 -43.08
N GLY A 73 3.31 -15.88 -43.16
CA GLY A 73 3.53 -16.80 -44.29
C GLY A 73 4.86 -17.50 -44.46
N VAL A 74 5.68 -17.73 -43.42
CA VAL A 74 6.89 -18.58 -43.54
C VAL A 74 6.60 -19.96 -42.92
N SER A 75 6.64 -20.98 -43.72
CA SER A 75 6.43 -22.38 -43.32
C SER A 75 7.66 -22.95 -42.57
N GLY A 76 7.96 -22.36 -41.39
CA GLY A 76 8.96 -22.84 -40.44
C GLY A 76 10.39 -22.36 -40.71
N VAL A 77 11.12 -22.14 -39.63
CA VAL A 77 12.52 -21.73 -39.62
C VAL A 77 13.32 -22.79 -38.86
N HIS A 78 14.49 -23.20 -39.41
CA HIS A 78 15.39 -24.07 -38.67
C HIS A 78 16.06 -23.27 -37.54
N VAL A 79 15.78 -23.63 -36.30
CA VAL A 79 16.30 -22.97 -35.11
C VAL A 79 17.42 -23.78 -34.50
N SER A 80 18.66 -23.27 -34.57
CA SER A 80 19.85 -23.89 -33.97
C SER A 80 20.06 -23.38 -32.54
N SER A 81 19.76 -22.10 -32.27
CA SER A 81 19.88 -21.48 -30.96
C SER A 81 18.87 -20.39 -30.75
N ILE A 82 18.52 -20.18 -29.49
CA ILE A 82 17.61 -19.12 -29.05
C ILE A 82 18.38 -18.25 -28.06
N LYS A 83 18.30 -16.92 -28.24
CA LYS A 83 19.00 -15.94 -27.41
C LYS A 83 18.05 -14.91 -26.85
N LEU A 84 18.33 -14.51 -25.62
CA LEU A 84 17.69 -13.38 -24.92
C LEU A 84 18.80 -12.47 -24.37
N PRO A 85 19.42 -11.64 -25.23
CA PRO A 85 20.70 -10.97 -24.94
C PRO A 85 20.59 -9.95 -23.79
N ASN A 86 19.46 -9.29 -23.62
CA ASN A 86 19.27 -8.22 -22.61
C ASN A 86 18.54 -8.71 -21.37
N ASN A 87 18.47 -10.04 -21.15
CA ASN A 87 17.79 -10.57 -19.98
C ASN A 87 18.48 -10.19 -18.67
N THR A 88 17.72 -9.62 -17.75
CA THR A 88 18.20 -9.15 -16.45
C THR A 88 17.57 -9.91 -15.27
N ILE A 89 16.48 -10.65 -15.49
CA ILE A 89 15.69 -11.30 -14.44
C ILE A 89 15.77 -12.81 -14.47
N LEU A 90 15.62 -13.42 -15.64
CA LEU A 90 15.55 -14.88 -15.76
C LEU A 90 16.94 -15.51 -15.65
N SER A 91 17.04 -16.63 -14.97
CA SER A 91 18.26 -17.42 -14.95
C SER A 91 18.47 -18.15 -16.27
N ALA A 92 19.73 -18.40 -16.61
CA ALA A 92 20.08 -19.15 -17.80
C ALA A 92 19.46 -20.57 -17.83
N GLN A 93 19.27 -21.17 -16.66
CA GLN A 93 18.64 -22.48 -16.52
C GLN A 93 17.15 -22.42 -16.89
N GLN A 94 16.39 -21.44 -16.38
CA GLN A 94 14.96 -21.24 -16.71
C GLN A 94 14.76 -21.04 -18.21
N ILE A 95 15.62 -20.21 -18.83
CA ILE A 95 15.58 -19.97 -20.27
C ILE A 95 15.87 -21.27 -21.01
N ALA A 96 16.92 -22.02 -20.62
CA ALA A 96 17.31 -23.26 -21.28
C ALA A 96 16.21 -24.34 -21.20
N GLU A 97 15.56 -24.49 -20.04
CA GLU A 97 14.45 -25.44 -19.85
C GLU A 97 13.27 -25.17 -20.79
N VAL A 98 12.89 -23.89 -20.96
CA VAL A 98 11.77 -23.51 -21.83
C VAL A 98 12.14 -23.53 -23.30
N THR A 99 13.41 -23.23 -23.67
CA THR A 99 13.83 -23.16 -25.05
C THR A 99 14.32 -24.51 -25.64
N ALA A 100 14.72 -25.48 -24.80
CA ALA A 100 15.24 -26.78 -25.23
C ALA A 100 14.32 -27.51 -26.22
N PRO A 101 12.99 -27.56 -26.08
CA PRO A 101 12.10 -28.24 -27.03
C PRO A 101 12.05 -27.60 -28.42
N TYR A 102 12.54 -26.36 -28.56
CA TYR A 102 12.47 -25.56 -29.80
C TYR A 102 13.81 -25.43 -30.51
N THR A 103 14.87 -26.05 -30.00
CA THR A 103 16.22 -25.99 -30.60
C THR A 103 16.52 -27.21 -31.47
N ASN A 104 17.40 -27.03 -32.46
CA ASN A 104 17.90 -28.06 -33.42
C ASN A 104 16.79 -28.74 -34.26
N ARG A 105 15.73 -27.97 -34.57
CA ARG A 105 14.64 -28.43 -35.43
C ARG A 105 14.00 -27.27 -36.19
N VAL A 106 13.15 -27.62 -37.15
CA VAL A 106 12.28 -26.62 -37.80
C VAL A 106 11.16 -26.26 -36.86
N VAL A 107 10.98 -24.97 -36.61
CA VAL A 107 9.98 -24.39 -35.71
C VAL A 107 9.05 -23.50 -36.54
N SER A 108 7.75 -23.66 -36.36
CA SER A 108 6.78 -22.83 -37.05
C SER A 108 6.63 -21.46 -36.38
N THR A 109 5.96 -20.56 -37.03
CA THR A 109 5.64 -19.22 -36.52
C THR A 109 4.77 -19.29 -35.26
N GLU A 110 3.82 -20.23 -35.26
CA GLU A 110 2.93 -20.46 -34.13
C GLU A 110 3.71 -20.99 -32.91
N GLU A 111 4.65 -21.89 -33.15
CA GLU A 111 5.52 -22.42 -32.09
C GLU A 111 6.47 -21.35 -31.52
N LEU A 112 6.96 -20.41 -32.35
CA LEU A 112 7.74 -19.25 -31.87
C LEU A 112 6.86 -18.30 -31.02
N SER A 113 5.60 -18.11 -31.39
CA SER A 113 4.67 -17.32 -30.60
C SER A 113 4.32 -18.01 -29.27
N GLU A 114 4.16 -19.35 -29.27
CA GLU A 114 3.99 -20.13 -28.05
C GLU A 114 5.23 -20.03 -27.14
N LEU A 115 6.43 -20.13 -27.70
CA LEU A 115 7.66 -19.97 -26.95
C LEU A 115 7.78 -18.57 -26.33
N ARG A 116 7.46 -17.52 -27.11
CA ARG A 116 7.38 -16.15 -26.59
C ARG A 116 6.44 -16.05 -25.39
N HIS A 117 5.26 -16.66 -25.51
CA HIS A 117 4.30 -16.68 -24.39
C HIS A 117 4.86 -17.40 -23.18
N LYS A 118 5.48 -18.57 -23.35
CA LYS A 118 6.08 -19.33 -22.25
C LYS A 118 7.21 -18.55 -21.55
N LEU A 119 8.07 -17.89 -22.33
CA LEU A 119 9.12 -17.04 -21.77
C LEU A 119 8.51 -15.84 -20.99
N SER A 120 7.45 -15.21 -21.52
CA SER A 120 6.78 -14.12 -20.82
C SER A 120 6.09 -14.57 -19.54
N MET A 121 5.55 -15.79 -19.49
CA MET A 121 4.97 -16.36 -18.27
C MET A 121 5.98 -16.53 -17.15
N LEU A 122 7.27 -16.77 -17.46
CA LEU A 122 8.30 -16.81 -16.41
C LEU A 122 8.45 -15.47 -15.68
N TYR A 123 8.32 -14.34 -16.39
CA TYR A 123 8.31 -13.01 -15.75
C TYR A 123 7.08 -12.82 -14.88
N PHE A 124 5.92 -13.23 -15.39
CA PHE A 124 4.66 -13.15 -14.65
C PHE A 124 4.72 -13.95 -13.33
N ASP A 125 5.24 -15.17 -13.38
CA ASP A 125 5.38 -16.05 -12.20
C ASP A 125 6.33 -15.46 -11.13
N LEU A 126 7.30 -14.65 -11.57
CA LEU A 126 8.20 -13.91 -10.69
C LEU A 126 7.60 -12.59 -10.17
N GLY A 127 6.35 -12.26 -10.57
CA GLY A 127 5.65 -11.06 -10.15
C GLY A 127 5.86 -9.82 -11.03
N PHE A 128 6.56 -9.95 -12.17
CA PHE A 128 6.75 -8.88 -13.16
C PHE A 128 5.62 -8.90 -14.20
N VAL A 129 4.41 -8.54 -13.76
CA VAL A 129 3.15 -8.76 -14.49
C VAL A 129 3.00 -8.00 -15.81
N ASN A 130 3.75 -6.92 -16.00
CA ASN A 130 3.79 -6.13 -17.23
C ASN A 130 5.12 -6.25 -18.00
N SER A 131 5.99 -7.17 -17.57
CA SER A 131 7.24 -7.53 -18.25
C SER A 131 7.06 -8.81 -19.09
N GLY A 132 7.91 -8.98 -20.07
CA GLY A 132 7.88 -10.18 -20.90
C GLY A 132 8.90 -10.10 -22.02
N VAL A 133 8.69 -10.90 -23.04
CA VAL A 133 9.55 -10.91 -24.22
C VAL A 133 8.74 -10.66 -25.50
N ILE A 134 9.38 -10.00 -26.44
CA ILE A 134 8.88 -9.82 -27.82
C ILE A 134 9.80 -10.55 -28.79
N LEU A 135 9.22 -10.98 -29.90
CA LEU A 135 9.98 -11.48 -31.05
C LEU A 135 10.04 -10.35 -32.07
N PRO A 136 11.16 -9.62 -32.19
CA PRO A 136 11.29 -8.57 -33.18
C PRO A 136 11.35 -9.15 -34.60
N ASP A 137 10.98 -8.33 -35.59
CA ASP A 137 11.16 -8.67 -36.97
C ASP A 137 12.66 -8.87 -37.23
N GLN A 138 13.05 -10.09 -37.61
CA GLN A 138 14.44 -10.46 -37.79
C GLN A 138 14.63 -11.41 -38.98
N LYS A 139 15.80 -11.34 -39.65
CA LYS A 139 16.23 -12.33 -40.60
C LYS A 139 17.01 -13.41 -39.84
N VAL A 140 16.47 -14.61 -39.79
CA VAL A 140 17.16 -15.74 -39.18
C VAL A 140 18.21 -16.22 -40.16
N SER A 141 19.46 -15.72 -40.02
CA SER A 141 20.62 -16.19 -40.69
C SER A 141 21.28 -17.28 -39.94
N ASP A 142 21.89 -18.15 -39.83
CA ASP A 142 22.59 -19.10 -38.96
C ASP A 142 21.69 -19.87 -37.95
N GLY A 143 20.37 -19.85 -38.14
CA GLY A 143 19.43 -20.55 -37.25
C GLY A 143 19.34 -19.97 -35.82
N THR A 144 19.83 -18.76 -35.61
CA THR A 144 19.68 -18.08 -34.31
C THR A 144 18.43 -17.20 -34.30
N VAL A 145 17.56 -17.45 -33.35
CA VAL A 145 16.39 -16.60 -33.07
C VAL A 145 16.65 -15.78 -31.82
N GLU A 146 16.48 -14.47 -31.89
CA GLU A 146 16.70 -13.56 -30.80
C GLU A 146 15.35 -12.99 -30.31
N PHE A 147 15.10 -13.15 -29.03
CA PHE A 147 13.98 -12.48 -28.34
C PHE A 147 14.51 -11.24 -27.64
N THR A 148 13.67 -10.23 -27.48
CA THR A 148 14.01 -9.01 -26.74
C THR A 148 13.20 -8.93 -25.48
N GLU A 149 13.86 -8.71 -24.35
CA GLU A 149 13.21 -8.42 -23.07
C GLU A 149 12.51 -7.06 -23.10
N VAL A 150 11.28 -7.01 -22.62
CA VAL A 150 10.55 -5.77 -22.37
C VAL A 150 10.28 -5.70 -20.87
N MET A 151 10.95 -4.76 -20.21
CA MET A 151 10.78 -4.54 -18.80
C MET A 151 9.57 -3.65 -18.53
N GLY A 152 8.68 -4.13 -17.69
CA GLY A 152 7.50 -3.40 -17.30
C GLY A 152 7.81 -2.28 -16.33
N THR A 153 7.29 -1.09 -16.60
CA THR A 153 7.44 0.10 -15.76
C THR A 153 6.10 0.74 -15.46
N LEU A 154 6.01 1.39 -14.32
CA LEU A 154 4.89 2.25 -13.99
C LEU A 154 5.20 3.67 -14.49
N THR A 155 4.39 4.19 -15.42
CA THR A 155 4.61 5.49 -16.05
C THR A 155 3.78 6.60 -15.43
N ASP A 156 2.64 6.26 -14.82
CA ASP A 156 1.73 7.23 -14.23
C ASP A 156 0.99 6.63 -13.02
N VAL A 157 0.64 7.51 -12.06
CA VAL A 157 -0.18 7.18 -10.90
C VAL A 157 -1.31 8.18 -10.80
N GLN A 158 -2.52 7.74 -11.05
CA GLN A 158 -3.73 8.53 -10.89
C GLN A 158 -4.32 8.24 -9.52
N LEU A 159 -4.42 9.29 -8.70
CA LEU A 159 -4.89 9.22 -7.32
C LEU A 159 -6.19 10.00 -7.17
N GLU A 160 -7.21 9.33 -6.64
CA GLU A 160 -8.52 9.91 -6.38
C GLU A 160 -8.98 9.60 -4.95
N GLY A 161 -9.80 10.50 -4.36
CA GLY A 161 -10.44 10.29 -3.07
C GLY A 161 -9.61 10.66 -1.84
N ASN A 162 -8.37 11.10 -2.00
CA ASN A 162 -7.52 11.59 -0.93
C ASN A 162 -7.87 13.04 -0.58
N HIS A 163 -8.44 13.25 0.59
CA HIS A 163 -8.90 14.56 1.07
C HIS A 163 -8.12 15.04 2.30
N VAL A 164 -7.56 14.13 3.08
CA VAL A 164 -6.86 14.38 4.34
C VAL A 164 -5.35 14.19 4.18
N LEU A 165 -4.94 13.10 3.56
CA LEU A 165 -3.55 12.85 3.23
C LEU A 165 -3.24 13.45 1.86
N ASN A 166 -2.16 14.25 1.77
CA ASN A 166 -1.81 14.91 0.51
C ASN A 166 -1.22 13.91 -0.52
N ASP A 167 -1.23 14.29 -1.79
CA ASP A 167 -0.72 13.46 -2.89
C ASP A 167 0.73 13.00 -2.64
N ASN A 168 1.56 13.88 -2.08
CA ASN A 168 2.96 13.55 -1.83
C ASN A 168 3.13 12.44 -0.79
N TYR A 169 2.21 12.32 0.17
CA TYR A 169 2.19 11.19 1.11
C TYR A 169 2.07 9.85 0.38
N TRP A 170 1.17 9.78 -0.61
CA TRP A 170 0.90 8.59 -1.41
C TRP A 170 2.00 8.32 -2.43
N LEU A 171 2.30 9.33 -3.27
CA LEU A 171 3.21 9.19 -4.39
C LEU A 171 4.64 8.87 -3.94
N SER A 172 5.12 9.46 -2.84
CA SER A 172 6.47 9.18 -2.34
C SER A 172 6.67 7.71 -1.93
N ARG A 173 5.61 7.08 -1.40
CA ARG A 173 5.66 5.66 -1.00
C ARG A 173 5.57 4.74 -2.19
N ILE A 174 4.64 5.01 -3.11
CA ILE A 174 4.46 4.23 -4.33
C ILE A 174 5.72 4.32 -5.21
N ASN A 175 6.23 5.51 -5.45
CA ASN A 175 7.42 5.72 -6.29
C ASN A 175 8.67 5.06 -5.70
N SER A 176 8.72 4.84 -4.38
CA SER A 176 9.86 4.15 -3.76
C SER A 176 10.01 2.69 -4.19
N VAL A 177 8.92 2.06 -4.63
CA VAL A 177 8.88 0.63 -5.06
C VAL A 177 8.60 0.47 -6.55
N THR A 178 8.31 1.55 -7.26
CA THR A 178 7.99 1.53 -8.71
C THR A 178 9.01 2.28 -9.56
N SER A 179 10.11 2.76 -8.97
CA SER A 179 11.18 3.47 -9.68
C SER A 179 12.01 2.60 -10.63
N GLY A 180 11.83 1.29 -10.59
CA GLY A 180 12.44 0.28 -11.46
C GLY A 180 11.39 -0.56 -12.16
N PRO A 181 11.75 -1.79 -12.57
CA PRO A 181 10.80 -2.77 -13.08
C PRO A 181 9.67 -3.02 -12.10
N LEU A 182 8.42 -2.96 -12.57
CA LEU A 182 7.26 -3.12 -11.70
C LEU A 182 7.15 -4.57 -11.19
N GLN A 183 7.31 -4.73 -9.89
CA GLN A 183 7.10 -5.99 -9.19
C GLN A 183 5.82 -5.90 -8.36
N ILE A 184 4.82 -6.68 -8.76
CA ILE A 184 3.46 -6.56 -8.21
C ILE A 184 3.40 -6.85 -6.71
N ASN A 185 4.21 -7.79 -6.20
CA ASN A 185 4.22 -8.16 -4.78
C ASN A 185 4.75 -7.02 -3.90
N GLU A 186 5.73 -6.24 -4.40
CA GLU A 186 6.25 -5.07 -3.68
C GLU A 186 5.23 -3.94 -3.66
N LEU A 187 4.54 -3.70 -4.77
CA LEU A 187 3.46 -2.72 -4.85
C LEU A 187 2.31 -3.11 -3.90
N GLN A 188 1.85 -4.36 -3.94
CA GLN A 188 0.80 -4.86 -3.04
C GLN A 188 1.18 -4.72 -1.57
N SER A 189 2.40 -5.12 -1.20
CA SER A 189 2.89 -4.98 0.17
C SER A 189 2.93 -3.52 0.62
N THR A 190 3.32 -2.61 -0.26
CA THR A 190 3.34 -1.18 0.02
C THR A 190 1.93 -0.64 0.22
N LEU A 191 0.97 -1.00 -0.63
CA LEU A 191 -0.43 -0.58 -0.49
C LEU A 191 -1.05 -1.14 0.80
N GLN A 192 -0.75 -2.39 1.16
CA GLN A 192 -1.20 -2.99 2.42
C GLN A 192 -0.63 -2.25 3.65
N ILE A 193 0.63 -1.81 3.60
CA ILE A 193 1.21 -0.99 4.69
C ILE A 193 0.51 0.36 4.79
N ILE A 194 0.22 1.01 3.66
CA ILE A 194 -0.49 2.28 3.64
C ILE A 194 -1.93 2.10 4.16
N GLU A 195 -2.60 1.00 3.83
CA GLU A 195 -3.96 0.70 4.29
C GLU A 195 -4.06 0.49 5.82
N GLN A 196 -2.94 0.18 6.50
CA GLN A 196 -2.90 0.13 7.96
C GLN A 196 -2.93 1.53 8.63
N HIS A 197 -2.81 2.60 7.86
CA HIS A 197 -2.88 3.95 8.41
C HIS A 197 -4.30 4.26 8.93
N PRO A 198 -4.44 4.82 10.15
CA PRO A 198 -5.75 5.04 10.79
C PRO A 198 -6.74 5.91 10.00
N LEU A 199 -6.24 6.71 9.06
CA LEU A 199 -7.07 7.55 8.18
C LEU A 199 -7.52 6.82 6.92
N VAL A 200 -6.94 5.68 6.59
CA VAL A 200 -7.26 4.94 5.37
C VAL A 200 -8.25 3.85 5.71
N GLN A 201 -9.45 3.96 5.17
CA GLN A 201 -10.49 2.96 5.32
C GLN A 201 -10.31 1.81 4.32
N ARG A 202 -9.99 2.15 3.07
CA ARG A 202 -9.85 1.21 1.97
C ARG A 202 -9.06 1.84 0.82
N ILE A 203 -8.36 0.99 0.09
CA ILE A 203 -7.68 1.33 -1.16
C ILE A 203 -8.19 0.40 -2.25
N GLU A 204 -8.62 0.97 -3.37
CA GLU A 204 -8.89 0.23 -4.60
C GLU A 204 -7.80 0.57 -5.61
N ALA A 205 -7.03 -0.43 -6.03
CA ALA A 205 -5.92 -0.27 -6.94
C ALA A 205 -6.20 -1.03 -8.24
N GLN A 206 -6.02 -0.36 -9.37
CA GLN A 206 -6.14 -0.97 -10.69
C GLN A 206 -4.92 -0.63 -11.53
N LEU A 207 -4.26 -1.65 -12.07
CA LEU A 207 -3.18 -1.48 -13.04
C LEU A 207 -3.79 -1.48 -14.45
N VAL A 208 -3.55 -0.41 -15.19
CA VAL A 208 -4.07 -0.22 -16.55
C VAL A 208 -2.89 -0.26 -17.52
N PRO A 209 -2.94 -1.07 -18.61
CA PRO A 209 -1.91 -1.07 -19.63
C PRO A 209 -1.71 0.32 -20.25
N GLY A 210 -0.45 0.70 -20.46
CA GLY A 210 -0.07 1.92 -21.15
C GLY A 210 -0.12 1.78 -22.67
N LEU A 211 0.37 2.80 -23.38
CA LEU A 211 0.37 2.84 -24.85
C LEU A 211 1.50 2.00 -25.45
N ALA A 212 2.66 1.95 -24.81
CA ALA A 212 3.77 1.14 -25.26
C ALA A 212 3.84 -0.19 -24.50
N ALA A 213 4.51 -1.17 -25.11
CA ALA A 213 4.74 -2.47 -24.49
C ALA A 213 5.53 -2.31 -23.18
N GLY A 214 5.04 -2.91 -22.11
CA GLY A 214 5.64 -2.82 -20.77
C GLY A 214 5.24 -1.59 -19.97
N GLU A 215 4.59 -0.59 -20.54
CA GLU A 215 4.07 0.55 -19.79
C GLU A 215 2.77 0.21 -19.08
N SER A 216 2.59 0.78 -17.89
CA SER A 216 1.34 0.69 -17.14
C SER A 216 1.10 1.96 -16.34
N SER A 217 -0.18 2.27 -16.11
CA SER A 217 -0.63 3.32 -15.19
C SER A 217 -1.32 2.68 -13.99
N LEU A 218 -1.13 3.23 -12.81
CA LEU A 218 -1.79 2.80 -11.58
C LEU A 218 -2.92 3.77 -11.25
N HIS A 219 -4.15 3.28 -11.23
CA HIS A 219 -5.30 4.03 -10.76
C HIS A 219 -5.59 3.64 -9.32
N LEU A 220 -5.55 4.61 -8.43
CA LEU A 220 -5.82 4.44 -7.00
C LEU A 220 -7.04 5.25 -6.61
N ASN A 221 -8.06 4.57 -6.11
CA ASN A 221 -9.20 5.21 -5.47
C ASN A 221 -9.12 4.94 -3.96
N VAL A 222 -8.96 6.02 -3.18
CA VAL A 222 -8.70 5.96 -1.76
C VAL A 222 -9.93 6.43 -0.99
N PHE A 223 -10.29 5.67 0.03
CA PHE A 223 -11.37 6.03 0.94
C PHE A 223 -10.76 6.39 2.29
N GLU A 224 -10.88 7.66 2.66
CA GLU A 224 -10.33 8.18 3.92
C GLU A 224 -11.43 8.40 4.95
N THR A 225 -11.07 8.27 6.23
CA THR A 225 -11.95 8.55 7.37
C THR A 225 -11.75 9.97 7.88
N SER A 226 -12.67 10.42 8.78
CA SER A 226 -12.53 11.72 9.44
C SER A 226 -11.22 11.79 10.22
N PRO A 227 -10.45 12.89 10.10
CA PRO A 227 -9.22 13.08 10.85
C PRO A 227 -9.46 13.45 12.32
N TRP A 228 -10.68 13.79 12.72
CA TRP A 228 -11.00 14.24 14.06
C TRP A 228 -11.37 13.08 14.97
N ARG A 229 -10.76 13.04 16.15
CA ARG A 229 -11.14 12.16 17.26
C ARG A 229 -11.46 13.00 18.48
N LEU A 230 -12.65 12.82 19.03
CA LEU A 230 -13.10 13.48 20.25
C LEU A 230 -13.55 12.39 21.22
N ILE A 231 -12.96 12.40 22.42
CA ILE A 231 -13.37 11.52 23.52
C ILE A 231 -13.68 12.38 24.72
N ILE A 232 -14.87 12.17 25.30
CA ILE A 232 -15.30 12.79 26.55
C ILE A 232 -15.61 11.66 27.51
N GLY A 233 -14.92 11.62 28.63
CA GLY A 233 -15.10 10.62 29.68
C GLY A 233 -15.40 11.27 31.03
N ALA A 234 -16.22 10.61 31.83
CA ALA A 234 -16.41 10.97 33.25
C ALA A 234 -16.28 9.69 34.08
N ASP A 235 -15.42 9.73 35.06
CA ASP A 235 -15.21 8.60 35.98
C ASP A 235 -14.98 9.05 37.43
N ASN A 236 -15.00 8.10 38.35
CA ASN A 236 -14.72 8.31 39.78
C ASN A 236 -13.59 7.44 40.30
N HIS A 237 -12.65 7.04 39.45
CA HIS A 237 -11.55 6.14 39.79
C HIS A 237 -10.37 6.84 40.47
N ARG A 238 -10.41 8.16 40.63
CA ARG A 238 -9.33 8.89 41.34
C ARG A 238 -9.38 8.65 42.86
N SER A 239 -8.23 8.86 43.47
CA SER A 239 -8.12 8.82 44.94
C SER A 239 -9.01 9.84 45.57
N PRO A 240 -9.80 9.50 46.62
CA PRO A 240 -10.69 10.45 47.34
C PRO A 240 -9.98 11.69 47.89
N SER A 241 -8.65 11.62 48.07
CA SER A 241 -7.85 12.76 48.54
C SER A 241 -7.62 13.85 47.47
N LEU A 242 -7.89 13.54 46.19
CA LEU A 242 -7.71 14.45 45.04
C LEU A 242 -9.05 14.82 44.37
N GLY A 243 -10.19 14.47 44.98
CA GLY A 243 -11.49 14.55 44.36
C GLY A 243 -11.82 13.29 43.57
N GLY A 244 -12.88 12.56 43.97
CA GLY A 244 -13.17 11.24 43.39
C GLY A 244 -13.69 11.29 41.94
N GLU A 245 -14.25 12.42 41.54
CA GLU A 245 -14.88 12.60 40.22
C GLU A 245 -13.91 13.30 39.25
N GLN A 246 -13.82 12.77 38.05
CA GLN A 246 -12.94 13.29 37.01
C GLN A 246 -13.71 13.42 35.68
N LEU A 247 -13.53 14.55 35.00
CA LEU A 247 -13.90 14.74 33.59
C LEU A 247 -12.64 14.72 32.74
N THR A 248 -12.64 13.87 31.73
CA THR A 248 -11.57 13.77 30.74
C THR A 248 -12.06 14.28 29.40
N LEU A 249 -11.29 15.13 28.76
CA LEU A 249 -11.47 15.58 27.40
C LEU A 249 -10.21 15.21 26.60
N TYR A 250 -10.39 14.52 25.49
CA TYR A 250 -9.32 14.23 24.54
C TYR A 250 -9.78 14.64 23.14
N LEU A 251 -8.98 15.44 22.48
CA LEU A 251 -9.20 15.88 21.11
C LEU A 251 -7.93 15.60 20.31
N ALA A 252 -8.05 14.90 19.21
CA ALA A 252 -6.94 14.70 18.29
C ALA A 252 -7.33 15.02 16.84
N HIS A 253 -6.36 15.52 16.09
CA HIS A 253 -6.42 15.65 14.64
C HIS A 253 -5.31 14.83 14.02
N LEU A 254 -5.71 13.81 13.25
CA LEU A 254 -4.81 12.93 12.53
C LEU A 254 -4.51 13.55 11.16
N SER A 255 -3.26 13.92 10.92
CA SER A 255 -2.80 14.55 9.67
C SER A 255 -3.20 16.02 9.49
N LEU A 256 -2.72 16.89 10.39
CA LEU A 256 -2.93 18.34 10.29
C LEU A 256 -2.26 18.94 9.05
N THR A 257 -1.08 18.43 8.68
CA THR A 257 -0.29 18.92 7.53
C THR A 257 -0.47 18.07 6.26
N GLY A 258 -1.28 17.01 6.32
CA GLY A 258 -1.45 16.09 5.20
C GLY A 258 -0.36 15.00 5.08
N HIS A 259 0.54 14.90 6.07
CA HIS A 259 1.66 13.94 6.05
C HIS A 259 1.50 12.79 7.05
N GLY A 260 0.32 12.66 7.70
CA GLY A 260 0.09 11.66 8.74
C GLY A 260 0.63 12.06 10.11
N ASP A 261 0.83 13.35 10.33
CA ASP A 261 1.17 13.94 11.62
C ASP A 261 -0.04 13.97 12.55
N VAL A 262 0.18 13.92 13.86
CA VAL A 262 -0.89 13.90 14.86
C VAL A 262 -0.73 15.03 15.85
N VAL A 263 -1.80 15.80 16.04
CA VAL A 263 -1.94 16.76 17.13
C VAL A 263 -2.93 16.20 18.14
N GLU A 264 -2.53 16.17 19.40
CA GLU A 264 -3.36 15.68 20.51
C GLU A 264 -3.44 16.73 21.60
N ILE A 265 -4.65 16.96 22.10
CA ILE A 265 -4.91 17.81 23.26
C ILE A 265 -5.70 16.97 24.26
N TYR A 266 -5.29 16.96 25.51
CA TYR A 266 -6.06 16.35 26.56
C TYR A 266 -6.18 17.30 27.76
N ALA A 267 -7.28 17.17 28.47
CA ALA A 267 -7.53 17.86 29.74
C ALA A 267 -8.28 16.93 30.68
N ASN A 268 -7.81 16.85 31.91
CA ASN A 268 -8.48 16.16 32.98
C ASN A 268 -8.85 17.18 34.08
N LEU A 269 -10.12 17.22 34.46
CA LEU A 269 -10.65 18.12 35.46
C LEU A 269 -11.20 17.30 36.61
N ALA A 270 -10.77 17.58 37.83
CA ALA A 270 -11.28 16.99 39.05
C ALA A 270 -11.43 18.08 40.13
N ASP A 271 -12.16 17.80 41.20
CA ASP A 271 -12.29 18.71 42.32
C ASP A 271 -10.93 19.02 42.94
N GLY A 272 -10.43 20.23 42.72
CA GLY A 272 -9.19 20.74 43.31
C GLY A 272 -7.92 20.57 42.43
N LEU A 273 -7.98 19.83 41.34
CA LEU A 273 -6.81 19.67 40.45
C LEU A 273 -7.24 19.48 38.99
N GLY A 274 -6.67 20.28 38.10
CA GLY A 274 -6.76 20.07 36.66
C GLY A 274 -5.38 19.83 36.07
N ASP A 275 -5.30 18.92 35.14
CA ASP A 275 -4.10 18.69 34.33
C ASP A 275 -4.46 18.62 32.85
N GLY A 276 -3.52 18.96 32.01
CA GLY A 276 -3.73 18.90 30.56
C GLY A 276 -2.41 18.93 29.81
N GLY A 277 -2.48 18.61 28.54
CA GLY A 277 -1.31 18.60 27.70
C GLY A 277 -1.63 18.74 26.23
N LEU A 278 -0.60 19.10 25.47
CA LEU A 278 -0.56 19.15 24.02
C LEU A 278 0.60 18.29 23.54
N ALA A 279 0.35 17.42 22.58
CA ALA A 279 1.37 16.65 21.92
C ALA A 279 1.27 16.86 20.40
N TYR A 280 2.43 16.92 19.75
CA TYR A 280 2.54 16.89 18.30
C TYR A 280 3.50 15.80 17.89
N THR A 281 3.03 14.92 17.03
CA THR A 281 3.79 13.76 16.55
C THR A 281 3.94 13.87 15.05
N LEU A 282 5.18 13.85 14.57
CA LEU A 282 5.51 13.89 13.15
C LEU A 282 6.20 12.58 12.74
N PRO A 283 5.68 11.83 11.76
CA PRO A 283 6.37 10.68 11.23
C PRO A 283 7.57 11.13 10.39
N LEU A 284 8.78 10.69 10.77
CA LEU A 284 10.01 10.98 10.03
C LEU A 284 10.36 9.81 9.14
N GLY A 285 10.03 9.87 7.86
CA GLY A 285 10.39 8.89 6.85
C GLY A 285 9.33 8.74 5.75
N SER A 286 9.79 8.61 4.52
CA SER A 286 8.94 8.36 3.36
C SER A 286 8.60 6.87 3.18
N ARG A 287 9.36 5.98 3.80
CA ARG A 287 9.07 4.55 3.85
C ARG A 287 8.25 4.31 5.10
N GLY A 288 6.94 4.08 4.90
CA GLY A 288 6.11 3.54 5.95
C GLY A 288 6.72 2.20 6.36
N SER A 289 7.23 2.16 7.54
CA SER A 289 7.68 0.95 8.21
C SER A 289 6.83 0.76 9.43
#